data_7bb764f94d31829684e4907bd7d5cbf8
#
_entry.id   7bb764f94d31829684e4907bd7d5cbf8
#
_cell.length_a   1.000
_cell.length_b   1.000
_cell.length_c   1.000
_cell.angle_alpha   90.00
_cell.angle_beta   90.00
_cell.angle_gamma   90.00
#
_symmetry.space_group_name_H-M   'P 1'
#
loop_
_entity.id
_entity.type
_entity.pdbx_description
1 polymer ?
#
loop_
_entity_poly.entity_id
_entity_poly.type
_entity_poly.pdbx_seq_one_letter_code
_entity_poly.pdbx_strand_id
1 'polypeptide(L)'
;LIVPDYVEAKTIADLEKYAKDFDGKITGIDAGAGVMRRTEEAIKEYDLKSIKLMPSSGPAMTTALTRAEKSQKPIVVTGWIPHWMFAQWKLRFLEDPKNVFGEAEHVDTVANPGLEAKAPEAAAFLKKISWSAEEVGAVMLLIRDGVKPDEAAKQWIAKNPDRVAEWLK
;
A
#
# COMPACT_ATOMS: atom_id res chain seq x y z
N LEU A 1 1.47 6.11 -7.19
CA LEU A 1 0.06 6.49 -7.36
C LEU A 1 -0.77 5.27 -7.73
N ILE A 2 -1.99 5.20 -7.20
CA ILE A 2 -2.86 4.03 -7.29
C ILE A 2 -4.20 4.43 -7.89
N VAL A 3 -4.72 3.55 -8.74
CA VAL A 3 -6.05 3.67 -9.34
C VAL A 3 -6.78 2.34 -9.26
N PRO A 4 -8.13 2.34 -9.25
CA PRO A 4 -8.92 1.14 -9.52
C PRO A 4 -8.59 0.51 -10.87
N ASP A 5 -8.71 -0.80 -10.99
CA ASP A 5 -8.35 -1.55 -12.20
C ASP A 5 -9.17 -1.15 -13.44
N TYR A 6 -10.41 -0.66 -13.23
CA TYR A 6 -11.28 -0.16 -14.29
C TYR A 6 -10.88 1.21 -14.88
N VAL A 7 -9.92 1.91 -14.27
CA VAL A 7 -9.45 3.22 -14.75
C VAL A 7 -8.57 3.05 -15.98
N GLU A 8 -8.76 3.90 -17.00
CA GLU A 8 -8.06 3.80 -18.29
C GLU A 8 -6.59 4.25 -18.24
N ALA A 9 -6.27 5.28 -17.42
CA ALA A 9 -4.90 5.76 -17.28
C ALA A 9 -3.96 4.63 -16.86
N LYS A 10 -2.87 4.39 -17.56
CA LYS A 10 -1.89 3.32 -17.29
C LYS A 10 -0.63 3.84 -16.62
N THR A 11 -0.20 5.03 -17.00
CA THR A 11 1.01 5.67 -16.52
C THR A 11 0.68 6.94 -15.75
N ILE A 12 1.65 7.47 -14.99
CA ILE A 12 1.51 8.77 -14.32
C ILE A 12 1.33 9.89 -15.36
N ALA A 13 1.98 9.80 -16.50
CA ALA A 13 1.83 10.77 -17.60
C ALA A 13 0.39 10.85 -18.15
N ASP A 14 -0.33 9.73 -18.13
CA ASP A 14 -1.72 9.69 -18.63
C ASP A 14 -2.67 10.53 -17.78
N LEU A 15 -2.32 10.85 -16.53
CA LEU A 15 -3.16 11.65 -15.64
C LEU A 15 -3.50 13.03 -16.24
N GLU A 16 -2.60 13.63 -17.02
CA GLU A 16 -2.88 14.90 -17.68
C GLU A 16 -3.98 14.75 -18.75
N LYS A 17 -3.92 13.68 -19.54
CA LYS A 17 -4.92 13.37 -20.57
C LYS A 17 -6.30 13.11 -19.96
N TYR A 18 -6.34 12.39 -18.84
CA TYR A 18 -7.57 11.99 -18.16
C TYR A 18 -7.93 12.90 -16.96
N ALA A 19 -7.35 14.11 -16.90
CA ALA A 19 -7.52 15.00 -15.74
C ALA A 19 -8.98 15.27 -15.37
N LYS A 20 -9.85 15.39 -16.38
CA LYS A 20 -11.30 15.64 -16.16
C LYS A 20 -11.99 14.47 -15.46
N ASP A 21 -11.58 13.25 -15.73
CA ASP A 21 -12.16 12.04 -15.13
C ASP A 21 -11.82 11.94 -13.65
N PHE A 22 -10.73 12.57 -13.22
CA PHE A 22 -10.27 12.66 -11.84
C PHE A 22 -10.66 13.97 -11.13
N ASP A 23 -11.54 14.79 -11.72
CA ASP A 23 -11.84 16.14 -11.22
C ASP A 23 -10.58 17.00 -11.03
N GLY A 24 -9.53 16.79 -11.82
CA GLY A 24 -8.25 17.48 -11.74
C GLY A 24 -7.48 17.24 -10.44
N LYS A 25 -7.65 16.11 -9.77
CA LYS A 25 -7.04 15.90 -8.46
C LYS A 25 -6.51 14.48 -8.22
N ILE A 26 -5.42 14.41 -7.46
CA ILE A 26 -4.94 13.22 -6.77
C ILE A 26 -5.36 13.35 -5.30
N THR A 27 -6.07 12.36 -4.78
CA THR A 27 -6.45 12.36 -3.35
C THR A 27 -5.32 11.75 -2.54
N GLY A 28 -4.70 12.57 -1.69
CA GLY A 28 -3.56 12.21 -0.86
C GLY A 28 -3.93 11.92 0.59
N ILE A 29 -2.89 11.77 1.40
CA ILE A 29 -2.96 11.61 2.85
C ILE A 29 -2.41 12.87 3.53
N ASP A 30 -1.85 12.73 4.73
CA ASP A 30 -1.25 13.84 5.50
C ASP A 30 -0.09 14.48 4.73
N ALA A 31 -0.10 15.81 4.62
CA ALA A 31 0.82 16.58 3.78
C ALA A 31 2.32 16.32 4.07
N GLY A 32 2.66 15.92 5.32
CA GLY A 32 4.04 15.63 5.71
C GLY A 32 4.55 14.22 5.30
N ALA A 33 3.70 13.36 4.76
CA ALA A 33 4.08 12.00 4.39
C ALA A 33 5.04 11.96 3.20
N GLY A 34 5.94 10.97 3.20
CA GLY A 34 6.92 10.78 2.13
C GLY A 34 6.28 10.61 0.75
N VAL A 35 5.21 9.81 0.67
CA VAL A 35 4.45 9.61 -0.58
C VAL A 35 3.85 10.89 -1.13
N MET A 36 3.49 11.85 -0.27
CA MET A 36 2.97 13.15 -0.71
C MET A 36 4.06 13.97 -1.39
N ARG A 37 5.25 14.05 -0.81
CA ARG A 37 6.41 14.72 -1.42
C ARG A 37 6.77 14.11 -2.78
N ARG A 38 6.84 12.77 -2.86
CA ARG A 38 7.07 12.08 -4.14
C ARG A 38 5.98 12.36 -5.17
N THR A 39 4.73 12.49 -4.73
CA THR A 39 3.62 12.86 -5.63
C THR A 39 3.76 14.29 -6.13
N GLU A 40 4.18 15.25 -5.29
CA GLU A 40 4.47 16.63 -5.73
C GLU A 40 5.63 16.69 -6.74
N GLU A 41 6.68 15.89 -6.52
CA GLU A 41 7.77 15.71 -7.48
C GLU A 41 7.25 15.14 -8.80
N ALA A 42 6.43 14.09 -8.74
CA ALA A 42 5.85 13.47 -9.94
C ALA A 42 4.97 14.44 -10.74
N ILE A 43 4.14 15.25 -10.09
CA ILE A 43 3.34 16.29 -10.77
C ILE A 43 4.24 17.24 -11.58
N LYS A 44 5.39 17.62 -11.03
CA LYS A 44 6.36 18.51 -11.71
C LYS A 44 7.08 17.78 -12.85
N GLU A 45 7.63 16.60 -12.56
CA GLU A 45 8.43 15.83 -13.52
C GLU A 45 7.61 15.39 -14.75
N TYR A 46 6.34 15.05 -14.53
CA TYR A 46 5.42 14.65 -15.62
C TYR A 46 4.64 15.82 -16.24
N ASP A 47 4.91 17.08 -15.80
CA ASP A 47 4.25 18.31 -16.29
C ASP A 47 2.71 18.23 -16.23
N LEU A 48 2.18 17.74 -15.12
CA LEU A 48 0.75 17.55 -14.88
C LEU A 48 0.09 18.88 -14.50
N LYS A 49 -0.21 19.72 -15.47
CA LYS A 49 -0.74 21.09 -15.28
C LYS A 49 -2.19 21.12 -14.80
N SER A 50 -2.96 20.12 -15.21
CA SER A 50 -4.40 20.02 -14.91
C SER A 50 -4.70 19.22 -13.66
N ILE A 51 -3.66 18.69 -12.97
CA ILE A 51 -3.77 17.85 -11.79
C ILE A 51 -3.20 18.54 -10.57
N LYS A 52 -3.93 18.46 -9.44
CA LYS A 52 -3.50 18.95 -8.13
C LYS A 52 -3.50 17.84 -7.09
N LEU A 53 -2.48 17.82 -6.25
CA LEU A 53 -2.47 16.96 -5.06
C LEU A 53 -3.35 17.59 -3.98
N MET A 54 -4.33 16.82 -3.49
CA MET A 54 -5.23 17.25 -2.42
C MET A 54 -4.86 16.52 -1.12
N PRO A 55 -4.21 17.21 -0.18
CA PRO A 55 -3.91 16.62 1.12
C PRO A 55 -5.19 16.29 1.88
N SER A 56 -5.17 15.17 2.63
CA SER A 56 -6.26 14.77 3.51
C SER A 56 -5.70 13.98 4.71
N SER A 57 -6.35 12.91 5.09
CA SER A 57 -5.82 11.91 6.03
C SER A 57 -5.96 10.51 5.43
N GLY A 58 -5.24 9.54 5.93
CA GLY A 58 -5.38 8.15 5.49
C GLY A 58 -6.83 7.66 5.49
N PRO A 59 -7.61 7.83 6.59
CA PRO A 59 -9.04 7.49 6.63
C PRO A 59 -9.90 8.26 5.61
N ALA A 60 -9.61 9.54 5.38
CA ALA A 60 -10.37 10.34 4.40
C ALA A 60 -10.09 9.88 2.97
N MET A 61 -8.82 9.61 2.63
CA MET A 61 -8.42 9.07 1.33
C MET A 61 -9.09 7.72 1.06
N THR A 62 -9.05 6.78 2.01
CA THR A 62 -9.68 5.46 1.86
C THR A 62 -11.21 5.55 1.80
N THR A 63 -11.83 6.54 2.46
CA THR A 63 -13.25 6.81 2.33
C THR A 63 -13.60 7.32 0.91
N ALA A 64 -12.78 8.20 0.35
CA ALA A 64 -12.96 8.66 -1.03
C ALA A 64 -12.82 7.50 -2.04
N LEU A 65 -11.83 6.65 -1.86
CA LEU A 65 -11.63 5.44 -2.67
C LEU A 65 -12.84 4.49 -2.56
N THR A 66 -13.36 4.26 -1.33
CA THR A 66 -14.56 3.44 -1.11
C THR A 66 -15.77 3.96 -1.88
N ARG A 67 -15.97 5.28 -1.91
CA ARG A 67 -17.08 5.89 -2.65
C ARG A 67 -16.90 5.75 -4.16
N ALA A 68 -15.68 5.94 -4.65
CA ALA A 68 -15.33 5.79 -6.06
C ALA A 68 -15.58 4.34 -6.52
N GLU A 69 -15.10 3.36 -5.76
CA GLU A 69 -15.33 1.93 -6.02
C GLU A 69 -16.82 1.57 -6.11
N LYS A 70 -17.63 2.03 -5.13
CA LYS A 70 -19.08 1.79 -5.13
C LYS A 70 -19.81 2.40 -6.33
N SER A 71 -19.33 3.52 -6.83
CA SER A 71 -19.97 4.26 -7.94
C SER A 71 -19.28 4.04 -9.29
N GLN A 72 -18.21 3.23 -9.33
CA GLN A 72 -17.35 2.98 -10.50
C GLN A 72 -16.85 4.29 -11.15
N LYS A 73 -16.57 5.31 -10.30
CA LYS A 73 -16.00 6.58 -10.74
C LYS A 73 -14.48 6.51 -10.74
N PRO A 74 -13.82 7.06 -11.75
CA PRO A 74 -12.37 7.18 -11.75
C PRO A 74 -11.87 7.97 -10.54
N ILE A 75 -10.80 7.46 -9.92
CA ILE A 75 -10.10 8.13 -8.83
C ILE A 75 -8.62 7.78 -8.90
N VAL A 76 -7.76 8.72 -8.53
CA VAL A 76 -6.35 8.46 -8.28
C VAL A 76 -6.02 8.86 -6.84
N VAL A 77 -5.35 7.95 -6.13
CA VAL A 77 -4.98 8.14 -4.73
C VAL A 77 -3.49 7.89 -4.52
N THR A 78 -2.94 8.47 -3.46
CA THR A 78 -1.62 8.05 -2.97
C THR A 78 -1.75 6.73 -2.23
N GLY A 79 -0.68 5.91 -2.24
CA GLY A 79 -0.69 4.67 -1.46
C GLY A 79 0.62 3.90 -1.60
N TRP A 80 0.68 2.79 -0.88
CA TRP A 80 1.86 1.93 -0.76
C TRP A 80 1.44 0.48 -0.51
N ILE A 81 2.37 -0.43 -0.66
CA ILE A 81 2.23 -1.84 -0.32
C ILE A 81 3.19 -2.14 0.86
N PRO A 82 2.77 -2.95 1.86
CA PRO A 82 1.43 -3.55 2.01
C PRO A 82 0.37 -2.57 2.54
N HIS A 83 -0.86 -2.69 2.06
CA HIS A 83 -2.02 -1.96 2.57
C HIS A 83 -3.30 -2.79 2.36
N TRP A 84 -4.23 -2.77 3.34
CA TRP A 84 -5.48 -3.54 3.30
C TRP A 84 -6.37 -3.27 2.07
N MET A 85 -6.26 -2.08 1.47
CA MET A 85 -7.06 -1.69 0.32
C MET A 85 -6.85 -2.61 -0.90
N PHE A 86 -5.64 -3.19 -1.07
CA PHE A 86 -5.37 -4.16 -2.13
C PHE A 86 -6.00 -5.53 -1.87
N ALA A 87 -6.25 -5.88 -0.60
CA ALA A 87 -7.02 -7.08 -0.25
C ALA A 87 -8.54 -6.86 -0.42
N GLN A 88 -8.99 -5.60 -0.41
CA GLN A 88 -10.40 -5.23 -0.51
C GLN A 88 -10.86 -5.02 -1.95
N TRP A 89 -10.04 -4.38 -2.78
CA TRP A 89 -10.39 -3.96 -4.14
C TRP A 89 -9.32 -4.34 -5.15
N LYS A 90 -9.71 -4.44 -6.41
CA LYS A 90 -8.77 -4.59 -7.52
C LYS A 90 -8.15 -3.24 -7.84
N LEU A 91 -6.99 -3.00 -7.29
CA LEU A 91 -6.22 -1.78 -7.46
C LEU A 91 -4.90 -2.07 -8.16
N ARG A 92 -4.38 -1.06 -8.85
CA ARG A 92 -3.04 -1.13 -9.46
C ARG A 92 -2.30 0.17 -9.30
N PHE A 93 -0.98 0.08 -9.31
CA PHE A 93 -0.14 1.26 -9.46
C PHE A 93 -0.16 1.77 -10.90
N LEU A 94 -0.08 3.09 -11.05
CA LEU A 94 0.29 3.70 -12.32
C LEU A 94 1.78 3.46 -12.57
N GLU A 95 2.13 3.13 -13.80
CA GLU A 95 3.53 3.02 -14.21
C GLU A 95 4.24 4.37 -14.05
N ASP A 96 5.47 4.33 -13.58
CA ASP A 96 6.36 5.48 -13.36
C ASP A 96 7.63 5.38 -14.22
N PRO A 97 7.55 5.61 -15.54
CA PRO A 97 8.72 5.47 -16.42
C PRO A 97 9.89 6.39 -16.09
N LYS A 98 9.66 7.47 -15.34
CA LYS A 98 10.71 8.39 -14.88
C LYS A 98 11.30 8.00 -13.52
N ASN A 99 10.80 6.93 -12.91
CA ASN A 99 11.25 6.41 -11.61
C ASN A 99 11.27 7.47 -10.48
N VAL A 100 10.26 8.37 -10.48
CA VAL A 100 10.17 9.45 -9.49
C VAL A 100 9.91 8.91 -8.07
N PHE A 101 9.15 7.81 -7.99
CA PHE A 101 8.88 7.14 -6.72
C PHE A 101 10.05 6.28 -6.23
N GLY A 102 11.05 6.03 -7.06
CA GLY A 102 12.24 5.24 -6.74
C GLY A 102 12.02 3.74 -6.88
N GLU A 103 13.06 2.99 -6.51
CA GLU A 103 13.04 1.52 -6.56
C GLU A 103 12.14 0.94 -5.46
N ALA A 104 11.76 -0.33 -5.64
CA ALA A 104 11.01 -1.07 -4.64
C ALA A 104 11.81 -1.19 -3.34
N GLU A 105 11.20 -0.80 -2.23
CA GLU A 105 11.74 -0.94 -0.89
C GLU A 105 11.29 -2.27 -0.27
N HIS A 106 11.90 -2.64 0.85
CA HIS A 106 11.56 -3.82 1.62
C HIS A 106 11.39 -3.47 3.10
N VAL A 107 10.71 -4.33 3.84
CA VAL A 107 10.52 -4.20 5.29
C VAL A 107 11.40 -5.23 5.98
N ASP A 108 12.36 -4.75 6.76
CA ASP A 108 13.31 -5.60 7.47
C ASP A 108 12.81 -5.96 8.89
N THR A 109 13.13 -7.18 9.30
CA THR A 109 13.04 -7.55 10.72
C THR A 109 14.27 -7.04 11.46
N VAL A 110 14.06 -6.14 12.42
CA VAL A 110 15.13 -5.60 13.27
C VAL A 110 15.15 -6.33 14.61
N ALA A 111 16.31 -6.83 15.00
CA ALA A 111 16.52 -7.53 16.28
C ALA A 111 17.73 -6.98 17.03
N ASN A 112 17.74 -7.19 18.37
CA ASN A 112 18.91 -6.86 19.19
C ASN A 112 20.13 -7.66 18.72
N PRO A 113 21.33 -7.06 18.55
CA PRO A 113 22.55 -7.76 18.12
C PRO A 113 22.90 -8.98 18.98
N GLY A 114 22.55 -8.99 20.28
CA GLY A 114 22.77 -10.12 21.17
C GLY A 114 21.70 -11.22 21.14
N LEU A 115 20.68 -11.11 20.26
CA LEU A 115 19.60 -12.10 20.22
C LEU A 115 20.11 -13.50 19.89
N GLU A 116 21.00 -13.62 18.92
CA GLU A 116 21.54 -14.91 18.48
C GLU A 116 22.27 -15.67 19.61
N ALA A 117 22.97 -14.93 20.47
CA ALA A 117 23.64 -15.53 21.65
C ALA A 117 22.66 -15.86 22.79
N LYS A 118 21.59 -15.07 22.98
CA LYS A 118 20.63 -15.24 24.09
C LYS A 118 19.53 -16.24 23.77
N ALA A 119 19.09 -16.29 22.52
CA ALA A 119 17.96 -17.11 22.07
C ALA A 119 18.17 -17.54 20.62
N PRO A 120 19.09 -18.50 20.36
CA PRO A 120 19.46 -18.92 19.00
C PRO A 120 18.28 -19.46 18.18
N GLU A 121 17.38 -20.19 18.82
CA GLU A 121 16.16 -20.71 18.15
C GLU A 121 15.24 -19.58 17.69
N ALA A 122 15.03 -18.57 18.53
CA ALA A 122 14.23 -17.40 18.16
C ALA A 122 14.90 -16.60 17.05
N ALA A 123 16.22 -16.45 17.06
CA ALA A 123 16.96 -15.80 16.01
C ALA A 123 16.84 -16.56 14.68
N ALA A 124 16.96 -17.90 14.71
CA ALA A 124 16.79 -18.76 13.54
C ALA A 124 15.36 -18.65 12.96
N PHE A 125 14.34 -18.64 13.81
CA PHE A 125 12.96 -18.45 13.43
C PHE A 125 12.73 -17.09 12.75
N LEU A 126 13.21 -15.99 13.36
CA LEU A 126 13.07 -14.65 12.78
C LEU A 126 13.78 -14.51 11.42
N LYS A 127 14.89 -15.20 11.19
CA LYS A 127 15.57 -15.24 9.89
C LYS A 127 14.76 -15.96 8.80
N LYS A 128 13.88 -16.88 9.16
CA LYS A 128 13.03 -17.65 8.23
C LYS A 128 11.71 -16.97 7.92
N ILE A 129 11.22 -16.12 8.84
CA ILE A 129 9.95 -15.40 8.62
C ILE A 129 10.09 -14.49 7.40
N SER A 130 9.20 -14.67 6.46
CA SER A 130 9.02 -13.78 5.31
C SER A 130 7.53 -13.62 5.03
N TRP A 131 7.13 -12.41 4.71
CA TRP A 131 5.74 -12.04 4.45
C TRP A 131 5.58 -11.57 3.01
N SER A 132 4.55 -12.04 2.33
CA SER A 132 4.12 -11.37 1.11
C SER A 132 3.24 -10.15 1.44
N ALA A 133 3.12 -9.25 0.47
CA ALA A 133 2.24 -8.08 0.61
C ALA A 133 0.78 -8.49 0.79
N GLU A 134 0.36 -9.57 0.13
CA GLU A 134 -0.99 -10.14 0.22
C GLU A 134 -1.25 -10.72 1.61
N GLU A 135 -0.29 -11.46 2.18
CA GLU A 135 -0.39 -12.03 3.52
C GLU A 135 -0.59 -10.92 4.57
N VAL A 136 0.24 -9.89 4.52
CA VAL A 136 0.12 -8.73 5.43
C VAL A 136 -1.19 -7.98 5.18
N GLY A 137 -1.53 -7.73 3.91
CA GLY A 137 -2.78 -7.06 3.52
C GLY A 137 -4.03 -7.76 4.04
N ALA A 138 -4.04 -9.09 4.02
CA ALA A 138 -5.15 -9.90 4.55
C ALA A 138 -5.31 -9.73 6.08
N VAL A 139 -4.21 -9.72 6.84
CA VAL A 139 -4.24 -9.46 8.29
C VAL A 139 -4.68 -8.02 8.58
N MET A 140 -4.15 -7.05 7.83
CA MET A 140 -4.56 -5.64 7.96
C MET A 140 -6.06 -5.44 7.69
N LEU A 141 -6.64 -6.21 6.76
CA LEU A 141 -8.07 -6.16 6.46
C LEU A 141 -8.92 -6.63 7.65
N LEU A 142 -8.54 -7.73 8.31
CA LEU A 142 -9.20 -8.20 9.54
C LEU A 142 -9.17 -7.15 10.64
N ILE A 143 -8.02 -6.51 10.84
CA ILE A 143 -7.85 -5.45 11.86
C ILE A 143 -8.72 -4.23 11.52
N ARG A 144 -8.77 -3.82 10.26
CA ARG A 144 -9.66 -2.74 9.81
C ARG A 144 -11.13 -3.06 10.09
N ASP A 145 -11.54 -4.32 9.94
CA ASP A 145 -12.90 -4.78 10.20
C ASP A 145 -13.22 -4.99 11.69
N GLY A 146 -12.31 -4.57 12.57
CA GLY A 146 -12.51 -4.53 14.01
C GLY A 146 -12.00 -5.75 14.77
N VAL A 147 -11.33 -6.69 14.11
CA VAL A 147 -10.67 -7.81 14.77
C VAL A 147 -9.41 -7.28 15.48
N LYS A 148 -9.22 -7.66 16.74
CA LYS A 148 -8.01 -7.28 17.48
C LYS A 148 -6.76 -7.88 16.82
N PRO A 149 -5.60 -7.18 16.82
CA PRO A 149 -4.39 -7.63 16.13
C PRO A 149 -3.92 -9.04 16.49
N ASP A 150 -3.95 -9.39 17.78
CA ASP A 150 -3.59 -10.72 18.27
C ASP A 150 -4.54 -11.82 17.77
N GLU A 151 -5.82 -11.51 17.70
CA GLU A 151 -6.83 -12.44 17.19
C GLU A 151 -6.74 -12.55 15.64
N ALA A 152 -6.48 -11.47 14.93
CA ALA A 152 -6.24 -11.50 13.49
C ALA A 152 -5.01 -12.36 13.17
N ALA A 153 -3.94 -12.26 13.95
CA ALA A 153 -2.75 -13.10 13.81
C ALA A 153 -3.09 -14.58 14.01
N LYS A 154 -3.84 -14.93 15.07
CA LYS A 154 -4.28 -16.32 15.32
C LYS A 154 -5.14 -16.88 14.21
N GLN A 155 -6.07 -16.08 13.67
CA GLN A 155 -6.91 -16.48 12.54
C GLN A 155 -6.07 -16.72 11.29
N TRP A 156 -5.07 -15.88 11.03
CA TRP A 156 -4.17 -16.07 9.91
C TRP A 156 -3.33 -17.35 10.07
N ILE A 157 -2.73 -17.57 11.23
CA ILE A 157 -1.97 -18.78 11.55
C ILE A 157 -2.82 -20.04 11.33
N ALA A 158 -4.07 -20.04 11.83
CA ALA A 158 -4.97 -21.19 11.69
C ALA A 158 -5.34 -21.49 10.21
N LYS A 159 -5.37 -20.47 9.36
CA LYS A 159 -5.66 -20.60 7.92
C LYS A 159 -4.44 -20.96 7.09
N ASN A 160 -3.22 -20.79 7.63
CA ASN A 160 -1.96 -20.96 6.89
C ASN A 160 -0.98 -21.92 7.63
N PRO A 161 -1.42 -23.13 8.03
CA PRO A 161 -0.59 -24.03 8.85
C PRO A 161 0.70 -24.45 8.14
N ASP A 162 0.65 -24.69 6.82
CA ASP A 162 1.83 -25.09 6.05
C ASP A 162 2.89 -23.99 6.00
N ARG A 163 2.46 -22.75 5.84
CA ARG A 163 3.33 -21.58 5.83
C ARG A 163 4.03 -21.39 7.19
N VAL A 164 3.28 -21.56 8.27
CA VAL A 164 3.83 -21.51 9.63
C VAL A 164 4.81 -22.66 9.88
N ALA A 165 4.48 -23.87 9.41
CA ALA A 165 5.37 -25.02 9.54
C ALA A 165 6.71 -24.84 8.80
N GLU A 166 6.73 -24.12 7.68
CA GLU A 166 7.98 -23.77 6.98
C GLU A 166 8.90 -22.88 7.84
N TRP A 167 8.34 -21.93 8.59
CA TRP A 167 9.11 -21.05 9.48
C TRP A 167 9.64 -21.76 10.72
N LEU A 168 8.97 -22.83 11.16
CA LEU A 168 9.32 -23.61 12.35
C LEU A 168 10.31 -24.75 12.08
N LYS A 169 10.60 -25.08 10.83
CA LYS A 169 11.62 -26.07 10.46
C LYS A 169 13.03 -25.49 10.60
#